data_82e737c0b6211c95e7427e02f918cca7
#
_entry.id   82e737c0b6211c95e7427e02f918cca7
#
_cell.length_a   1.000
_cell.length_b   1.000
_cell.length_c   1.000
_cell.angle_alpha   90.00
_cell.angle_beta   90.00
_cell.angle_gamma   90.00
#
_symmetry.space_group_name_H-M   'P 1'
#
loop_
_entity.id
_entity.type
_entity.pdbx_description
1 polymer ?
#
loop_
_entity_poly.entity_id
_entity_poly.type
_entity_poly.pdbx_seq_one_letter_code
_entity_poly.pdbx_strand_id
1 'polypeptide(L)'
;MTTIANSKDAMAQAKLRMEKAVDDFRKELSSLRTGRANTSLLDHIRVDYHGSSMPVNQLGSVTVPEATMIMITPWDPGAVPLIDKAIRTSDLGLNPTNDGKSVRVPIPSLNEDRRKELVKHMHKVLENHRTTVRGVRRDIKEAVEKLEKEKTVSEDDKKRSLDELEKLTHSETKKMEDQAAIKEQEIMELK
;
A
#
# COMPACT_ATOMS: atom_id res chain seq x y z
N MET A 1 19.69 -8.25 15.12
CA MET A 1 18.94 -7.56 16.19
C MET A 1 19.89 -6.52 16.76
N THR A 2 19.58 -5.24 16.64
CA THR A 2 20.42 -4.16 17.14
C THR A 2 20.26 -4.15 18.67
N THR A 3 21.36 -4.22 19.41
CA THR A 3 21.34 -4.25 20.87
C THR A 3 20.89 -2.87 21.36
N ILE A 4 19.84 -2.82 22.18
CA ILE A 4 19.37 -1.59 22.81
C ILE A 4 20.29 -1.32 24.02
N ALA A 5 21.18 -0.32 23.88
CA ALA A 5 22.15 0.00 24.91
C ALA A 5 21.71 1.16 25.83
N ASN A 6 20.79 2.00 25.36
CA ASN A 6 20.29 3.17 26.09
C ASN A 6 18.85 3.53 25.66
N SER A 7 18.24 4.49 26.34
CA SER A 7 16.87 4.93 26.05
C SER A 7 16.70 5.55 24.65
N LYS A 8 17.74 6.23 24.13
CA LYS A 8 17.71 6.81 22.79
C LYS A 8 17.69 5.74 21.71
N ASP A 9 18.48 4.67 21.87
CA ASP A 9 18.48 3.53 20.95
C ASP A 9 17.11 2.81 20.98
N ALA A 10 16.51 2.68 22.17
CA ALA A 10 15.17 2.11 22.33
C ALA A 10 14.13 2.90 21.53
N MET A 11 14.15 4.23 21.63
CA MET A 11 13.22 5.11 20.91
C MET A 11 13.49 5.13 19.41
N ALA A 12 14.75 5.11 18.97
CA ALA A 12 15.11 5.02 17.56
C ALA A 12 14.60 3.70 16.93
N GLN A 13 14.74 2.58 17.66
CA GLN A 13 14.20 1.29 17.21
C GLN A 13 12.66 1.26 17.22
N ALA A 14 12.02 1.87 18.22
CA ALA A 14 10.58 2.00 18.25
C ALA A 14 10.08 2.72 16.99
N LYS A 15 10.67 3.88 16.69
CA LYS A 15 10.32 4.69 15.52
C LYS A 15 10.49 3.90 14.22
N LEU A 16 11.67 3.30 14.02
CA LEU A 16 11.96 2.53 12.80
C LEU A 16 10.99 1.36 12.59
N ARG A 17 10.70 0.59 13.68
CA ARG A 17 9.81 -0.57 13.59
C ARG A 17 8.36 -0.17 13.39
N MET A 18 7.91 0.93 13.99
CA MET A 18 6.54 1.43 13.82
C MET A 18 6.34 2.07 12.44
N GLU A 19 7.28 2.88 11.96
CA GLU A 19 7.26 3.43 10.59
C GLU A 19 7.22 2.31 9.55
N LYS A 20 8.02 1.25 9.74
CA LYS A 20 7.97 0.08 8.86
C LYS A 20 6.58 -0.57 8.86
N ALA A 21 5.95 -0.72 10.03
CA ALA A 21 4.60 -1.29 10.10
C ALA A 21 3.56 -0.43 9.35
N VAL A 22 3.69 0.90 9.42
CA VAL A 22 2.85 1.84 8.65
C VAL A 22 3.11 1.73 7.15
N ASP A 23 4.36 1.62 6.73
CA ASP A 23 4.71 1.46 5.30
C ASP A 23 4.23 0.11 4.75
N ASP A 24 4.34 -0.96 5.52
CA ASP A 24 3.83 -2.28 5.14
C ASP A 24 2.30 -2.25 5.03
N PHE A 25 1.61 -1.57 5.96
CA PHE A 25 0.17 -1.32 5.88
C PHE A 25 -0.20 -0.53 4.60
N ARG A 26 0.56 0.53 4.27
CA ARG A 26 0.34 1.33 3.06
C ARG A 26 0.47 0.49 1.78
N LYS A 27 1.48 -0.38 1.72
CA LYS A 27 1.67 -1.31 0.59
C LYS A 27 0.50 -2.27 0.46
N GLU A 28 0.05 -2.85 1.57
CA GLU A 28 -1.09 -3.77 1.60
C GLU A 28 -2.39 -3.08 1.19
N LEU A 29 -2.63 -1.84 1.67
CA LEU A 29 -3.75 -1.01 1.21
C LEU A 29 -3.71 -0.72 -0.29
N SER A 30 -2.51 -0.47 -0.84
CA SER A 30 -2.35 -0.20 -2.28
C SER A 30 -2.62 -1.43 -3.14
N SER A 31 -2.38 -2.63 -2.60
CA SER A 31 -2.65 -3.90 -3.30
C SER A 31 -4.14 -4.26 -3.35
N LEU A 32 -4.98 -3.62 -2.53
CA LEU A 32 -6.42 -3.86 -2.55
C LEU A 32 -7.03 -3.32 -3.86
N ARG A 33 -7.55 -4.23 -4.69
CA ARG A 33 -8.23 -3.90 -5.94
C ARG A 33 -9.58 -3.24 -5.63
N THR A 34 -9.62 -1.93 -5.62
CA THR A 34 -10.81 -1.13 -5.29
C THR A 34 -11.81 -0.98 -6.44
N GLY A 35 -11.53 -1.56 -7.62
CA GLY A 35 -12.33 -1.31 -8.84
C GLY A 35 -12.06 0.05 -9.48
N ARG A 36 -11.12 0.83 -8.94
CA ARG A 36 -10.68 2.09 -9.54
C ARG A 36 -9.55 1.84 -10.52
N ALA A 37 -9.63 2.49 -11.67
CA ALA A 37 -8.57 2.46 -12.66
C ALA A 37 -7.30 3.11 -12.08
N ASN A 38 -6.18 2.37 -12.14
CA ASN A 38 -4.87 2.86 -11.76
C ASN A 38 -3.87 2.37 -12.80
N THR A 39 -3.01 3.25 -13.26
CA THR A 39 -1.96 2.92 -14.23
C THR A 39 -1.04 1.80 -13.75
N SER A 40 -0.80 1.71 -12.45
CA SER A 40 0.03 0.65 -11.85
C SER A 40 -0.50 -0.77 -12.05
N LEU A 41 -1.79 -0.94 -12.39
CA LEU A 41 -2.34 -2.26 -12.75
C LEU A 41 -1.68 -2.84 -14.00
N LEU A 42 -1.15 -1.99 -14.87
CA LEU A 42 -0.53 -2.38 -16.13
C LEU A 42 1.00 -2.49 -16.06
N ASP A 43 1.65 -2.10 -14.96
CA ASP A 43 3.10 -2.09 -14.81
C ASP A 43 3.74 -3.48 -14.97
N HIS A 44 2.99 -4.52 -14.63
CA HIS A 44 3.46 -5.91 -14.74
C HIS A 44 3.17 -6.55 -16.10
N ILE A 45 2.40 -5.88 -16.97
CA ILE A 45 2.08 -6.40 -18.30
C ILE A 45 3.25 -6.13 -19.23
N ARG A 46 3.76 -7.22 -19.81
CA ARG A 46 4.80 -7.16 -20.84
C ARG A 46 4.24 -7.50 -22.20
N VAL A 47 4.67 -6.73 -23.17
CA VAL A 47 4.27 -6.86 -24.58
C VAL A 47 5.49 -7.25 -25.39
N ASP A 48 5.38 -8.27 -26.19
CA ASP A 48 6.42 -8.65 -27.16
C ASP A 48 6.32 -7.74 -28.38
N TYR A 49 7.25 -6.78 -28.44
CA TYR A 49 7.32 -5.80 -29.51
C TYR A 49 8.66 -5.89 -30.20
N HIS A 50 8.67 -6.20 -31.51
CA HIS A 50 9.87 -6.43 -32.34
C HIS A 50 10.89 -7.40 -31.70
N GLY A 51 10.41 -8.48 -31.09
CA GLY A 51 11.26 -9.50 -30.47
C GLY A 51 11.83 -9.13 -29.09
N SER A 52 11.41 -7.98 -28.53
CA SER A 52 11.79 -7.55 -27.20
C SER A 52 10.57 -7.47 -26.30
N SER A 53 10.68 -8.02 -25.07
CA SER A 53 9.60 -7.92 -24.08
C SER A 53 9.69 -6.60 -23.34
N MET A 54 8.75 -5.71 -23.58
CA MET A 54 8.71 -4.34 -23.04
C MET A 54 7.45 -4.13 -22.19
N PRO A 55 7.52 -3.34 -21.10
CA PRO A 55 6.34 -2.97 -20.34
C PRO A 55 5.47 -1.98 -21.14
N VAL A 56 4.15 -2.04 -20.91
CA VAL A 56 3.15 -1.21 -21.64
C VAL A 56 3.46 0.29 -21.54
N ASN A 57 3.95 0.77 -20.41
CA ASN A 57 4.26 2.19 -20.18
C ASN A 57 5.43 2.72 -21.02
N GLN A 58 6.26 1.85 -21.62
CA GLN A 58 7.32 2.22 -22.56
C GLN A 58 6.83 2.25 -24.01
N LEU A 59 5.73 1.61 -24.31
CA LEU A 59 5.16 1.54 -25.66
C LEU A 59 4.16 2.66 -25.96
N GLY A 60 3.68 3.36 -24.93
CA GLY A 60 2.70 4.42 -25.10
C GLY A 60 2.41 5.20 -23.83
N SER A 61 1.60 6.25 -23.97
CA SER A 61 1.08 7.01 -22.83
C SER A 61 -0.09 6.25 -22.20
N VAL A 62 -0.02 6.05 -20.89
CA VAL A 62 -1.09 5.42 -20.08
C VAL A 62 -1.79 6.50 -19.26
N THR A 63 -3.07 6.69 -19.49
CA THR A 63 -3.89 7.71 -18.82
C THR A 63 -5.14 7.10 -18.21
N VAL A 64 -5.74 7.77 -17.24
CA VAL A 64 -7.00 7.39 -16.59
C VAL A 64 -8.01 8.51 -16.83
N PRO A 65 -8.72 8.51 -17.97
CA PRO A 65 -9.70 9.55 -18.29
C PRO A 65 -10.92 9.49 -17.36
N GLU A 66 -11.27 8.29 -16.88
CA GLU A 66 -12.41 8.05 -15.99
C GLU A 66 -12.01 7.09 -14.86
N ALA A 67 -12.72 7.16 -13.73
CA ALA A 67 -12.41 6.37 -12.55
C ALA A 67 -12.38 4.84 -12.78
N THR A 68 -13.07 4.36 -13.85
CA THR A 68 -13.19 2.95 -14.19
C THR A 68 -12.60 2.60 -15.56
N MET A 69 -11.81 3.50 -16.17
CA MET A 69 -11.24 3.28 -17.50
C MET A 69 -9.76 3.66 -17.55
N ILE A 70 -8.93 2.75 -18.04
CA ILE A 70 -7.55 3.07 -18.41
C ILE A 70 -7.49 3.18 -19.94
N MET A 71 -6.85 4.23 -20.42
CA MET A 71 -6.60 4.44 -21.84
C MET A 71 -5.10 4.41 -22.11
N ILE A 72 -4.71 3.59 -23.06
CA ILE A 72 -3.33 3.45 -23.53
C ILE A 72 -3.28 4.00 -24.96
N THR A 73 -2.45 4.99 -25.17
CA THR A 73 -2.19 5.57 -26.49
C THR A 73 -0.76 5.23 -26.90
N PRO A 74 -0.57 4.18 -27.72
CA PRO A 74 0.76 3.78 -28.17
C PRO A 74 1.40 4.84 -29.06
N TRP A 75 2.73 4.91 -29.04
CA TRP A 75 3.52 5.76 -29.94
C TRP A 75 3.47 5.25 -31.39
N ASP A 76 3.36 3.93 -31.54
CA ASP A 76 3.23 3.24 -32.84
C ASP A 76 1.88 2.54 -32.92
N PRO A 77 1.05 2.84 -33.94
CA PRO A 77 -0.21 2.14 -34.19
C PRO A 77 -0.06 0.62 -34.32
N GLY A 78 1.08 0.13 -34.80
CA GLY A 78 1.37 -1.30 -34.88
C GLY A 78 1.43 -2.02 -33.54
N ALA A 79 1.66 -1.29 -32.44
CA ALA A 79 1.67 -1.86 -31.08
C ALA A 79 0.24 -2.07 -30.51
N VAL A 80 -0.80 -1.42 -31.04
CA VAL A 80 -2.19 -1.52 -30.55
C VAL A 80 -2.67 -2.97 -30.43
N PRO A 81 -2.62 -3.82 -31.47
CA PRO A 81 -3.09 -5.20 -31.38
C PRO A 81 -2.23 -6.06 -30.43
N LEU A 82 -0.95 -5.74 -30.28
CA LEU A 82 -0.05 -6.47 -29.41
C LEU A 82 -0.34 -6.16 -27.93
N ILE A 83 -0.61 -4.89 -27.61
CA ILE A 83 -1.02 -4.45 -26.28
C ILE A 83 -2.39 -5.05 -25.92
N ASP A 84 -3.36 -5.00 -26.83
CA ASP A 84 -4.69 -5.61 -26.63
C ASP A 84 -4.55 -7.11 -26.30
N LYS A 85 -3.77 -7.83 -27.09
CA LYS A 85 -3.51 -9.26 -26.85
C LYS A 85 -2.84 -9.51 -25.52
N ALA A 86 -1.80 -8.75 -25.16
CA ALA A 86 -1.07 -8.93 -23.91
C ALA A 86 -1.96 -8.70 -22.68
N ILE A 87 -2.86 -7.71 -22.74
CA ILE A 87 -3.83 -7.44 -21.66
C ILE A 87 -4.85 -8.57 -21.54
N ARG A 88 -5.39 -9.08 -22.66
CA ARG A 88 -6.35 -10.21 -22.65
C ARG A 88 -5.75 -11.49 -22.11
N THR A 89 -4.48 -11.75 -22.40
CA THR A 89 -3.77 -12.97 -21.94
C THR A 89 -3.20 -12.84 -20.54
N SER A 90 -3.26 -11.64 -19.93
CA SER A 90 -2.81 -11.42 -18.56
C SER A 90 -3.79 -11.99 -17.53
N ASP A 91 -3.24 -12.33 -16.33
CA ASP A 91 -4.05 -12.83 -15.20
C ASP A 91 -5.00 -11.78 -14.59
N LEU A 92 -5.07 -10.57 -15.17
CA LEU A 92 -5.91 -9.50 -14.69
C LEU A 92 -7.40 -9.69 -15.01
N GLY A 93 -7.72 -10.55 -16.00
CA GLY A 93 -9.10 -10.80 -16.43
C GLY A 93 -9.80 -9.57 -17.02
N LEU A 94 -9.03 -8.65 -17.60
CA LEU A 94 -9.55 -7.43 -18.22
C LEU A 94 -9.89 -7.67 -19.69
N ASN A 95 -10.95 -7.02 -20.17
CA ASN A 95 -11.39 -7.08 -21.57
C ASN A 95 -11.14 -5.75 -22.26
N PRO A 96 -9.94 -5.54 -22.84
CA PRO A 96 -9.64 -4.32 -23.56
C PRO A 96 -10.48 -4.22 -24.86
N THR A 97 -10.75 -3.01 -25.28
CA THR A 97 -11.29 -2.65 -26.59
C THR A 97 -10.32 -1.69 -27.26
N ASN A 98 -10.13 -1.81 -28.57
CA ASN A 98 -9.25 -0.90 -29.30
C ASN A 98 -10.03 -0.22 -30.46
N ASP A 99 -9.62 1.00 -30.77
CA ASP A 99 -10.15 1.80 -31.86
C ASP A 99 -9.12 1.99 -32.99
N GLY A 100 -8.07 1.19 -33.03
CA GLY A 100 -6.97 1.25 -34.00
C GLY A 100 -5.92 2.33 -33.68
N LYS A 101 -6.19 3.25 -32.72
CA LYS A 101 -5.28 4.30 -32.28
C LYS A 101 -4.97 4.19 -30.78
N SER A 102 -5.93 3.74 -30.00
CA SER A 102 -5.79 3.58 -28.55
C SER A 102 -6.43 2.28 -28.07
N VAL A 103 -5.96 1.78 -26.94
CA VAL A 103 -6.54 0.63 -26.24
C VAL A 103 -7.24 1.14 -24.98
N ARG A 104 -8.54 0.86 -24.89
CA ARG A 104 -9.37 1.21 -23.73
C ARG A 104 -9.58 -0.03 -22.88
N VAL A 105 -9.24 0.06 -21.61
CA VAL A 105 -9.35 -1.03 -20.66
C VAL A 105 -10.39 -0.66 -19.61
N PRO A 106 -11.64 -1.13 -19.76
CA PRO A 106 -12.66 -0.92 -18.73
C PRO A 106 -12.35 -1.78 -17.52
N ILE A 107 -12.36 -1.15 -16.35
CA ILE A 107 -12.24 -1.85 -15.06
C ILE A 107 -13.66 -2.14 -14.58
N PRO A 108 -14.02 -3.42 -14.34
CA PRO A 108 -15.35 -3.76 -13.85
C PRO A 108 -15.62 -3.07 -12.50
N SER A 109 -16.73 -2.36 -12.41
CA SER A 109 -17.17 -1.79 -11.14
C SER A 109 -17.52 -2.91 -10.16
N LEU A 110 -17.12 -2.72 -8.91
CA LEU A 110 -17.51 -3.64 -7.84
C LEU A 110 -19.00 -3.44 -7.51
N ASN A 111 -19.74 -4.54 -7.31
CA ASN A 111 -21.08 -4.47 -6.73
C ASN A 111 -21.00 -4.06 -5.25
N GLU A 112 -22.14 -3.63 -4.68
CA GLU A 112 -22.19 -3.16 -3.28
C GLU A 112 -21.72 -4.21 -2.27
N ASP A 113 -22.06 -5.46 -2.48
CA ASP A 113 -21.67 -6.55 -1.57
C ASP A 113 -20.15 -6.73 -1.57
N ARG A 114 -19.53 -6.68 -2.73
CA ARG A 114 -18.08 -6.78 -2.88
C ARG A 114 -17.36 -5.58 -2.27
N ARG A 115 -17.92 -4.37 -2.36
CA ARG A 115 -17.38 -3.18 -1.68
C ARG A 115 -17.41 -3.38 -0.16
N LYS A 116 -18.53 -3.86 0.40
CA LYS A 116 -18.66 -4.15 1.85
C LYS A 116 -17.66 -5.21 2.31
N GLU A 117 -17.44 -6.25 1.51
CA GLU A 117 -16.41 -7.27 1.80
C GLU A 117 -15.01 -6.68 1.81
N LEU A 118 -14.68 -5.82 0.83
CA LEU A 118 -13.39 -5.14 0.77
C LEU A 118 -13.17 -4.23 1.97
N VAL A 119 -14.17 -3.47 2.40
CA VAL A 119 -14.10 -2.64 3.61
C VAL A 119 -13.85 -3.50 4.84
N LYS A 120 -14.56 -4.62 4.99
CA LYS A 120 -14.31 -5.57 6.09
C LYS A 120 -12.89 -6.13 6.05
N HIS A 121 -12.39 -6.49 4.87
CA HIS A 121 -11.01 -6.97 4.70
C HIS A 121 -10.00 -5.89 5.08
N MET A 122 -10.19 -4.67 4.61
CA MET A 122 -9.37 -3.52 4.94
C MET A 122 -9.31 -3.26 6.47
N HIS A 123 -10.45 -3.29 7.15
CA HIS A 123 -10.48 -3.15 8.61
C HIS A 123 -9.73 -4.27 9.32
N LYS A 124 -9.80 -5.51 8.81
CA LYS A 124 -9.01 -6.63 9.35
C LYS A 124 -7.50 -6.40 9.17
N VAL A 125 -7.08 -5.92 8.00
CA VAL A 125 -5.68 -5.54 7.74
C VAL A 125 -5.25 -4.44 8.69
N LEU A 126 -6.04 -3.39 8.89
CA LEU A 126 -5.78 -2.31 9.85
C LEU A 126 -5.55 -2.86 11.27
N GLU A 127 -6.44 -3.74 11.76
CA GLU A 127 -6.29 -4.31 13.11
C GLU A 127 -5.05 -5.19 13.26
N ASN A 128 -4.65 -5.92 12.21
CA ASN A 128 -3.42 -6.69 12.21
C ASN A 128 -2.19 -5.77 12.40
N HIS A 129 -2.13 -4.67 11.66
CA HIS A 129 -1.02 -3.71 11.77
C HIS A 129 -1.05 -2.92 13.09
N ARG A 130 -2.23 -2.59 13.62
CA ARG A 130 -2.39 -2.04 14.98
C ARG A 130 -1.83 -3.00 16.03
N THR A 131 -2.11 -4.29 15.89
CA THR A 131 -1.56 -5.30 16.80
C THR A 131 -0.05 -5.37 16.71
N THR A 132 0.52 -5.25 15.51
CA THR A 132 1.97 -5.17 15.30
C THR A 132 2.57 -3.96 16.01
N VAL A 133 1.98 -2.76 15.87
CA VAL A 133 2.43 -1.54 16.56
C VAL A 133 2.33 -1.69 18.09
N ARG A 134 1.23 -2.28 18.59
CA ARG A 134 1.10 -2.59 20.05
C ARG A 134 2.17 -3.57 20.51
N GLY A 135 2.52 -4.56 19.68
CA GLY A 135 3.62 -5.49 19.97
C GLY A 135 4.96 -4.76 20.09
N VAL A 136 5.28 -3.88 19.12
CA VAL A 136 6.50 -3.06 19.16
C VAL A 136 6.54 -2.20 20.44
N ARG A 137 5.42 -1.54 20.80
CA ARG A 137 5.32 -0.76 22.04
C ARG A 137 5.66 -1.60 23.27
N ARG A 138 5.10 -2.82 23.36
CA ARG A 138 5.36 -3.73 24.49
C ARG A 138 6.81 -4.11 24.56
N ASP A 139 7.42 -4.54 23.43
CA ASP A 139 8.82 -4.95 23.38
C ASP A 139 9.77 -3.83 23.84
N ILE A 140 9.51 -2.59 23.36
CA ILE A 140 10.33 -1.42 23.71
C ILE A 140 10.13 -1.02 25.18
N LYS A 141 8.90 -1.07 25.69
CA LYS A 141 8.60 -0.83 27.09
C LYS A 141 9.39 -1.81 28.00
N GLU A 142 9.33 -3.11 27.68
CA GLU A 142 10.06 -4.14 28.42
C GLU A 142 11.58 -3.91 28.35
N ALA A 143 12.11 -3.48 27.19
CA ALA A 143 13.53 -3.15 27.05
C ALA A 143 13.93 -1.95 27.91
N VAL A 144 13.14 -0.87 27.96
CA VAL A 144 13.42 0.31 28.79
C VAL A 144 13.32 -0.02 30.28
N GLU A 145 12.34 -0.83 30.70
CA GLU A 145 12.21 -1.30 32.07
C GLU A 145 13.39 -2.18 32.51
N LYS A 146 13.96 -2.98 31.59
CA LYS A 146 15.14 -3.77 31.83
C LYS A 146 16.38 -2.88 32.03
N LEU A 147 16.58 -1.88 31.18
CA LEU A 147 17.70 -0.93 31.32
C LEU A 147 17.65 -0.16 32.64
N GLU A 148 16.47 0.18 33.15
CA GLU A 148 16.29 0.83 34.44
C GLU A 148 16.68 -0.13 35.59
N LYS A 149 16.24 -1.40 35.57
CA LYS A 149 16.63 -2.41 36.55
C LYS A 149 18.16 -2.65 36.60
N GLU A 150 18.80 -2.59 35.42
CA GLU A 150 20.26 -2.66 35.27
C GLU A 150 20.97 -1.34 35.67
N LYS A 151 20.22 -0.32 36.09
CA LYS A 151 20.70 1.02 36.48
C LYS A 151 21.45 1.76 35.35
N THR A 152 21.21 1.39 34.09
CA THR A 152 21.78 2.03 32.93
C THR A 152 20.99 3.31 32.54
N VAL A 153 19.72 3.37 32.95
CA VAL A 153 18.81 4.50 32.70
C VAL A 153 18.19 4.95 34.01
N SER A 154 18.06 6.26 34.22
CA SER A 154 17.42 6.83 35.41
C SER A 154 15.89 6.64 35.34
N GLU A 155 15.21 6.72 36.49
CA GLU A 155 13.76 6.64 36.58
C GLU A 155 13.07 7.77 35.80
N ASP A 156 13.64 8.98 35.82
CA ASP A 156 13.13 10.14 35.07
C ASP A 156 13.28 9.93 33.58
N ASP A 157 14.40 9.39 33.10
CA ASP A 157 14.62 9.08 31.68
C ASP A 157 13.70 7.96 31.20
N LYS A 158 13.46 6.95 32.03
CA LYS A 158 12.46 5.90 31.76
C LYS A 158 11.09 6.53 31.55
N LYS A 159 10.64 7.38 32.49
CA LYS A 159 9.31 8.03 32.40
C LYS A 159 9.17 8.84 31.12
N ARG A 160 10.18 9.67 30.80
CA ARG A 160 10.21 10.44 29.54
C ARG A 160 10.13 9.53 28.31
N SER A 161 10.90 8.46 28.27
CA SER A 161 10.91 7.52 27.16
C SER A 161 9.57 6.80 26.99
N LEU A 162 8.88 6.46 28.08
CA LEU A 162 7.55 5.85 28.02
C LEU A 162 6.50 6.84 27.53
N ASP A 163 6.57 8.10 27.95
CA ASP A 163 5.67 9.16 27.46
C ASP A 163 5.90 9.44 25.95
N GLU A 164 7.16 9.47 25.52
CA GLU A 164 7.49 9.59 24.07
C GLU A 164 7.02 8.39 23.27
N LEU A 165 7.20 7.18 23.79
CA LEU A 165 6.74 5.93 23.17
C LEU A 165 5.21 5.93 23.00
N GLU A 166 4.48 6.45 23.98
CA GLU A 166 3.04 6.54 23.92
C GLU A 166 2.59 7.54 22.85
N LYS A 167 3.20 8.72 22.80
CA LYS A 167 2.93 9.75 21.77
C LYS A 167 3.25 9.20 20.37
N LEU A 168 4.38 8.52 20.21
CA LEU A 168 4.76 7.89 18.94
C LEU A 168 3.74 6.82 18.52
N THR A 169 3.36 5.93 19.45
CA THR A 169 2.36 4.89 19.18
C THR A 169 1.03 5.49 18.72
N HIS A 170 0.57 6.53 19.40
CA HIS A 170 -0.67 7.22 19.04
C HIS A 170 -0.57 7.88 17.66
N SER A 171 0.53 8.57 17.38
CA SER A 171 0.78 9.21 16.08
C SER A 171 0.78 8.19 14.93
N GLU A 172 1.50 7.08 15.08
CA GLU A 172 1.59 6.07 14.01
C GLU A 172 0.27 5.31 13.82
N THR A 173 -0.46 5.04 14.91
CA THR A 173 -1.81 4.45 14.81
C THR A 173 -2.77 5.38 14.10
N LYS A 174 -2.75 6.68 14.42
CA LYS A 174 -3.61 7.68 13.76
C LYS A 174 -3.30 7.79 12.27
N LYS A 175 -2.04 7.76 11.86
CA LYS A 175 -1.66 7.75 10.43
C LYS A 175 -2.30 6.58 9.67
N MET A 176 -2.31 5.38 10.27
CA MET A 176 -2.96 4.22 9.67
C MET A 176 -4.49 4.39 9.59
N GLU A 177 -5.11 4.93 10.65
CA GLU A 177 -6.55 5.20 10.68
C GLU A 177 -6.96 6.21 9.60
N ASP A 178 -6.22 7.31 9.47
CA ASP A 178 -6.48 8.34 8.47
C ASP A 178 -6.35 7.77 7.04
N GLN A 179 -5.35 6.94 6.79
CA GLN A 179 -5.18 6.26 5.50
C GLN A 179 -6.30 5.25 5.22
N ALA A 180 -6.73 4.51 6.24
CA ALA A 180 -7.85 3.58 6.11
C ALA A 180 -9.16 4.33 5.81
N ALA A 181 -9.44 5.44 6.49
CA ALA A 181 -10.64 6.24 6.26
C ALA A 181 -10.70 6.81 4.84
N ILE A 182 -9.57 7.32 4.32
CA ILE A 182 -9.48 7.79 2.94
C ILE A 182 -9.76 6.62 1.96
N LYS A 183 -9.18 5.45 2.24
CA LYS A 183 -9.36 4.27 1.38
C LYS A 183 -10.78 3.72 1.42
N GLU A 184 -11.43 3.75 2.58
CA GLU A 184 -12.84 3.37 2.74
C GLU A 184 -13.74 4.28 1.90
N GLN A 185 -13.50 5.58 1.97
CA GLN A 185 -14.22 6.55 1.16
C GLN A 185 -14.02 6.29 -0.33
N GLU A 186 -12.79 6.03 -0.78
CA GLU A 186 -12.49 5.64 -2.16
C GLU A 186 -13.27 4.42 -2.62
N ILE A 187 -13.40 3.38 -1.77
CA ILE A 187 -14.12 2.14 -2.09
C ILE A 187 -15.64 2.40 -2.19
N MET A 188 -16.18 3.24 -1.31
CA MET A 188 -17.62 3.49 -1.22
C MET A 188 -18.14 4.51 -2.23
N GLU A 189 -17.35 5.52 -2.60
CA GLU A 189 -17.74 6.62 -3.52
C GLU A 189 -17.67 6.25 -5.01
N LEU A 190 -17.16 5.09 -5.38
CA LEU A 190 -17.17 4.61 -6.78
C LEU A 190 -18.60 4.37 -7.25
N LYS A 191 -19.15 5.38 -7.92
CA LYS A 191 -20.41 5.29 -8.69
C LYS A 191 -20.15 4.71 -10.07
#